data_9c8972e58937ebf1a4eb6c2536e464e9
#
_entry.id   9c8972e58937ebf1a4eb6c2536e464e9
#
_cell.length_a   1.000
_cell.length_b   1.000
_cell.length_c   1.000
_cell.angle_alpha   90.00
_cell.angle_beta   90.00
_cell.angle_gamma   90.00
#
_symmetry.space_group_name_H-M   'P 1'
#
loop_
_entity.id
_entity.type
_entity.pdbx_description
1 polymer ?
#
loop_
_entity_poly.entity_id
_entity_poly.type
_entity_poly.pdbx_seq_one_letter_code
_entity_poly.pdbx_strand_id
1 'polypeptide(L)'
;MKDRVLSDIGAPAPLQDWATIDWQRVKKRVRNLRRRIYRATQNGQGNQVRNLTKLRLRSYSNLRLSVRRVTQENHGKQTAGLDGQRALTPRDREVLVQRIQSYTPWQVQPAKRIYIPKADGKTPRPLGIPARADRVAQAIVKNALAPSWEARFEANSYGFRPGRNCQDALAQSQSRLQKGRDTWLLKADIQGAFDHVSHEAILAALGHTPGRELVKQGLKAG
;
A
#
# COMPACT_ATOMS: atom_id res chain seq x y z
N MET A 1 -4.44 4.02 -24.64
CA MET A 1 -5.01 5.04 -23.73
C MET A 1 -4.05 5.18 -22.57
N LYS A 2 -3.16 6.19 -22.63
CA LYS A 2 -2.09 6.40 -21.64
C LYS A 2 -2.70 6.66 -20.26
N ASP A 3 -2.32 5.87 -19.26
CA ASP A 3 -2.79 6.02 -17.87
C ASP A 3 -2.28 7.34 -17.24
N ARG A 4 -3.04 8.41 -17.44
CA ARG A 4 -2.88 9.67 -16.68
C ARG A 4 -3.39 9.54 -15.24
N VAL A 5 -2.99 8.49 -14.54
CA VAL A 5 -3.62 8.13 -13.26
C VAL A 5 -3.22 9.06 -12.11
N LEU A 6 -2.08 9.73 -12.20
CA LEU A 6 -1.61 10.65 -11.16
C LEU A 6 -1.57 12.13 -11.58
N SER A 7 -1.71 12.44 -12.87
CA SER A 7 -1.64 13.82 -13.39
C SER A 7 -2.84 14.71 -13.04
N ASP A 8 -3.97 14.11 -12.67
CA ASP A 8 -5.20 14.84 -12.33
C ASP A 8 -5.50 14.76 -10.82
N ILE A 9 -4.49 14.80 -9.97
CA ILE A 9 -4.70 15.10 -8.57
C ILE A 9 -5.00 16.60 -8.51
N GLY A 10 -6.27 16.99 -8.66
CA GLY A 10 -6.87 18.32 -8.71
C GLY A 10 -5.94 19.54 -8.66
N ALA A 11 -6.37 20.70 -9.15
CA ALA A 11 -5.59 21.94 -9.16
C ALA A 11 -4.77 22.10 -7.86
N PRO A 12 -3.50 22.55 -7.93
CA PRO A 12 -2.66 22.71 -6.75
C PRO A 12 -3.40 23.58 -5.73
N ALA A 13 -3.90 22.94 -4.67
CA ALA A 13 -4.48 23.66 -3.57
C ALA A 13 -3.38 24.54 -2.94
N PRO A 14 -3.69 25.78 -2.51
CA PRO A 14 -2.72 26.62 -1.85
C PRO A 14 -2.06 25.87 -0.70
N LEU A 15 -0.76 26.15 -0.45
CA LEU A 15 0.03 25.58 0.65
C LEU A 15 -0.76 25.71 1.95
N GLN A 16 -1.40 24.63 2.35
CA GLN A 16 -2.06 24.57 3.65
C GLN A 16 -1.02 24.01 4.62
N ASP A 17 -0.69 24.78 5.65
CA ASP A 17 0.26 24.33 6.67
C ASP A 17 -0.10 22.92 7.15
N TRP A 18 0.90 22.02 7.12
CA TRP A 18 0.76 20.64 7.56
C TRP A 18 0.21 20.52 8.98
N ALA A 19 0.52 21.48 9.84
CA ALA A 19 0.07 21.53 11.22
C ALA A 19 -1.43 21.81 11.35
N THR A 20 -2.02 22.57 10.41
CA THR A 20 -3.45 22.98 10.45
C THR A 20 -4.38 22.00 9.75
N ILE A 21 -3.86 20.88 9.22
CA ILE A 21 -4.67 19.89 8.51
C ILE A 21 -5.67 19.23 9.47
N ASP A 22 -6.95 19.29 9.13
CA ASP A 22 -7.98 18.47 9.78
C ASP A 22 -7.84 16.99 9.38
N TRP A 23 -7.08 16.27 10.18
CA TRP A 23 -6.83 14.85 9.97
C TRP A 23 -8.06 13.97 10.17
N GLN A 24 -9.03 14.41 10.96
CA GLN A 24 -10.30 13.69 11.15
C GLN A 24 -11.10 13.69 9.84
N ARG A 25 -11.21 14.87 9.22
CA ARG A 25 -11.88 15.03 7.93
C ARG A 25 -11.18 14.25 6.80
N VAL A 26 -9.84 14.30 6.76
CA VAL A 26 -9.02 13.51 5.80
C VAL A 26 -9.29 12.02 5.97
N LYS A 27 -9.18 11.49 7.19
CA LYS A 27 -9.43 10.08 7.50
C LYS A 27 -10.87 9.67 7.18
N LYS A 28 -11.87 10.52 7.48
CA LYS A 28 -13.29 10.29 7.18
C LYS A 28 -13.52 10.12 5.68
N ARG A 29 -12.95 11.00 4.84
CA ARG A 29 -13.06 10.91 3.38
C ARG A 29 -12.46 9.62 2.83
N VAL A 30 -11.24 9.29 3.25
CA VAL A 30 -10.55 8.06 2.83
C VAL A 30 -11.31 6.81 3.29
N ARG A 31 -11.83 6.78 4.52
CA ARG A 31 -12.64 5.69 5.06
C ARG A 31 -13.94 5.51 4.28
N ASN A 32 -14.61 6.59 3.91
CA ASN A 32 -15.86 6.53 3.14
C ASN A 32 -15.62 5.92 1.75
N LEU A 33 -14.57 6.34 1.03
CA LEU A 33 -14.21 5.72 -0.25
C LEU A 33 -13.85 4.23 -0.09
N ARG A 34 -13.10 3.88 0.96
CA ARG A 34 -12.79 2.48 1.29
C ARG A 34 -14.05 1.63 1.42
N ARG A 35 -15.03 2.10 2.20
CA ARG A 35 -16.30 1.38 2.41
C ARG A 35 -17.10 1.23 1.12
N ARG A 36 -17.12 2.26 0.28
CA ARG A 36 -17.83 2.23 -1.00
C ARG A 36 -17.19 1.24 -1.97
N ILE A 37 -15.86 1.22 -2.09
CA ILE A 37 -15.14 0.25 -2.94
C ILE A 37 -15.43 -1.18 -2.43
N TYR A 38 -15.31 -1.41 -1.14
CA TYR A 38 -15.56 -2.70 -0.52
C TYR A 38 -16.97 -3.22 -0.83
N ARG A 39 -18.01 -2.42 -0.57
CA ARG A 39 -19.40 -2.78 -0.85
C ARG A 39 -19.65 -3.02 -2.35
N ALA A 40 -19.15 -2.16 -3.21
CA ALA A 40 -19.29 -2.34 -4.65
C ALA A 40 -18.62 -3.63 -5.13
N THR A 41 -17.51 -4.04 -4.51
CA THR A 41 -16.85 -5.31 -4.81
C THR A 41 -17.72 -6.51 -4.36
N GLN A 42 -18.26 -6.47 -3.15
CA GLN A 42 -19.15 -7.52 -2.65
C GLN A 42 -20.41 -7.69 -3.53
N ASN A 43 -20.91 -6.59 -4.09
CA ASN A 43 -22.09 -6.58 -4.96
C ASN A 43 -21.76 -6.87 -6.44
N GLY A 44 -20.53 -7.24 -6.80
CA GLY A 44 -20.14 -7.53 -8.18
C GLY A 44 -20.13 -6.33 -9.13
N GLN A 45 -20.19 -5.10 -8.63
CA GLN A 45 -20.33 -3.86 -9.41
C GLN A 45 -18.98 -3.40 -9.99
N GLY A 46 -18.40 -4.15 -10.91
CA GLY A 46 -17.04 -3.95 -11.45
C GLY A 46 -16.77 -2.53 -11.97
N ASN A 47 -17.66 -1.93 -12.73
CA ASN A 47 -17.51 -0.57 -13.23
C ASN A 47 -17.46 0.47 -12.10
N GLN A 48 -18.29 0.30 -11.07
CA GLN A 48 -18.29 1.17 -9.89
C GLN A 48 -17.01 1.02 -9.08
N VAL A 49 -16.51 -0.21 -8.89
CA VAL A 49 -15.20 -0.49 -8.25
C VAL A 49 -14.11 0.26 -9.00
N ARG A 50 -14.06 0.13 -10.33
CA ARG A 50 -13.06 0.81 -11.17
C ARG A 50 -13.10 2.34 -11.02
N ASN A 51 -14.30 2.94 -11.08
CA ASN A 51 -14.48 4.39 -10.95
C ASN A 51 -14.09 4.90 -9.56
N LEU A 52 -14.52 4.21 -8.50
CA LEU A 52 -14.17 4.56 -7.12
C LEU A 52 -12.68 4.38 -6.84
N THR A 53 -12.04 3.36 -7.41
CA THR A 53 -10.59 3.15 -7.33
C THR A 53 -9.83 4.28 -8.02
N LYS A 54 -10.25 4.71 -9.22
CA LYS A 54 -9.70 5.90 -9.89
C LYS A 54 -9.83 7.15 -9.02
N LEU A 55 -11.04 7.40 -8.49
CA LEU A 55 -11.29 8.54 -7.61
C LEU A 55 -10.39 8.51 -6.37
N ARG A 56 -10.15 7.32 -5.79
CA ARG A 56 -9.30 7.18 -4.61
C ARG A 56 -7.83 7.39 -4.92
N LEU A 57 -7.33 6.90 -6.07
CA LEU A 57 -5.96 7.16 -6.54
C LEU A 57 -5.69 8.67 -6.70
N ARG A 58 -6.68 9.41 -7.22
CA ARG A 58 -6.61 10.87 -7.44
C ARG A 58 -6.94 11.70 -6.19
N SER A 59 -7.35 11.07 -5.10
CA SER A 59 -7.83 11.78 -3.91
C SER A 59 -6.69 12.48 -3.17
N TYR A 60 -6.77 13.80 -3.03
CA TYR A 60 -5.86 14.59 -2.23
C TYR A 60 -5.79 14.13 -0.76
N SER A 61 -6.94 13.70 -0.22
CA SER A 61 -6.99 13.10 1.12
C SER A 61 -6.20 11.80 1.21
N ASN A 62 -6.21 10.97 0.15
CA ASN A 62 -5.40 9.76 0.09
C ASN A 62 -3.90 10.09 -0.02
N LEU A 63 -3.53 11.06 -0.83
CA LEU A 63 -2.15 11.54 -0.94
C LEU A 63 -1.63 12.02 0.44
N ARG A 64 -2.34 12.94 1.10
CA ARG A 64 -1.96 13.46 2.44
C ARG A 64 -1.80 12.34 3.47
N LEU A 65 -2.76 11.41 3.51
CA LEU A 65 -2.70 10.29 4.43
C LEU A 65 -1.50 9.37 4.13
N SER A 66 -1.17 9.18 2.86
CA SER A 66 -0.03 8.37 2.43
C SER A 66 1.30 9.04 2.79
N VAL A 67 1.43 10.35 2.58
CA VAL A 67 2.60 11.13 3.04
C VAL A 67 2.75 11.02 4.56
N ARG A 68 1.68 11.25 5.32
CA ARG A 68 1.70 11.12 6.78
C ARG A 68 2.16 9.76 7.22
N ARG A 69 1.62 8.70 6.63
CA ARG A 69 2.00 7.32 6.95
C ARG A 69 3.49 7.08 6.73
N VAL A 70 4.03 7.49 5.59
CA VAL A 70 5.43 7.24 5.21
C VAL A 70 6.42 8.07 6.01
N THR A 71 6.05 9.33 6.37
CA THR A 71 6.97 10.29 6.97
C THR A 71 6.81 10.48 8.48
N GLN A 72 5.71 10.00 9.08
CA GLN A 72 5.46 10.16 10.51
C GLN A 72 5.16 8.86 11.24
N GLU A 73 4.36 7.97 10.64
CA GLU A 73 3.83 6.79 11.32
C GLU A 73 4.71 5.54 11.14
N ASN A 74 5.38 5.39 9.99
CA ASN A 74 6.23 4.24 9.72
C ASN A 74 7.55 4.29 10.52
N HIS A 75 8.01 3.14 10.99
CA HIS A 75 9.33 3.00 11.65
C HIS A 75 10.48 3.46 10.74
N GLY A 76 10.41 3.20 9.42
CA GLY A 76 11.39 3.63 8.43
C GLY A 76 11.32 5.11 8.02
N LYS A 77 10.64 5.97 8.81
CA LYS A 77 10.50 7.41 8.51
C LYS A 77 11.83 8.16 8.41
N GLN A 78 12.84 7.72 9.14
CA GLN A 78 14.18 8.32 9.13
C GLN A 78 15.09 7.73 8.04
N THR A 79 14.76 6.57 7.48
CA THR A 79 15.58 5.89 6.47
C THR A 79 15.39 6.55 5.10
N ALA A 80 16.40 7.20 4.59
CA ALA A 80 16.43 7.74 3.24
C ALA A 80 16.44 6.61 2.19
N GLY A 81 15.81 6.86 1.03
CA GLY A 81 15.95 6.01 -0.14
C GLY A 81 17.21 6.37 -0.95
N LEU A 82 17.23 5.99 -2.21
CA LEU A 82 18.31 6.34 -3.14
C LEU A 82 18.41 7.87 -3.35
N ASP A 83 17.29 8.56 -3.25
CA ASP A 83 17.17 10.02 -3.39
C ASP A 83 17.68 10.83 -2.18
N GLY A 84 18.15 10.18 -1.11
CA GLY A 84 18.64 10.82 0.10
C GLY A 84 17.57 11.56 0.93
N GLN A 85 16.32 11.63 0.46
CA GLN A 85 15.27 12.45 1.08
C GLN A 85 14.62 11.77 2.28
N ARG A 86 14.30 12.55 3.32
CA ARG A 86 13.67 12.07 4.56
C ARG A 86 12.29 12.67 4.84
N ALA A 87 12.04 13.94 4.56
CA ALA A 87 10.80 14.68 4.81
C ALA A 87 10.37 14.65 6.30
N LEU A 88 11.22 15.14 7.19
CA LEU A 88 11.01 15.09 8.64
C LEU A 88 10.24 16.29 9.18
N THR A 89 10.34 17.46 8.53
CA THR A 89 9.65 18.69 8.97
C THR A 89 8.26 18.82 8.31
N PRO A 90 7.34 19.62 8.88
CA PRO A 90 6.09 19.98 8.23
C PRO A 90 6.28 20.52 6.80
N ARG A 91 7.23 21.40 6.61
CA ARG A 91 7.57 22.00 5.31
C ARG A 91 8.02 20.94 4.28
N ASP A 92 8.88 20.00 4.70
CA ASP A 92 9.35 18.93 3.80
C ASP A 92 8.18 18.06 3.31
N ARG A 93 7.18 17.82 4.17
CA ARG A 93 5.99 17.04 3.83
C ARG A 93 5.12 17.75 2.82
N GLU A 94 4.94 19.07 2.94
CA GLU A 94 4.22 19.87 1.97
C GLU A 94 4.94 19.89 0.61
N VAL A 95 6.26 20.08 0.61
CA VAL A 95 7.08 19.98 -0.61
C VAL A 95 6.92 18.61 -1.26
N LEU A 96 6.92 17.53 -0.46
CA LEU A 96 6.70 16.18 -0.97
C LEU A 96 5.29 15.99 -1.55
N VAL A 97 4.26 16.55 -0.91
CA VAL A 97 2.88 16.55 -1.45
C VAL A 97 2.83 17.24 -2.80
N GLN A 98 3.38 18.46 -2.93
CA GLN A 98 3.43 19.21 -4.18
C GLN A 98 4.18 18.45 -5.27
N ARG A 99 5.35 17.92 -4.93
CA ARG A 99 6.15 17.13 -5.88
C ARG A 99 5.36 15.96 -6.45
N ILE A 100 4.60 15.25 -5.62
CA ILE A 100 3.80 14.10 -6.07
C ILE A 100 2.60 14.56 -6.89
N GLN A 101 1.99 15.70 -6.58
CA GLN A 101 0.91 16.28 -7.37
C GLN A 101 1.34 16.74 -8.76
N SER A 102 2.51 17.39 -8.85
CA SER A 102 3.03 17.96 -10.10
C SER A 102 3.76 16.93 -10.97
N TYR A 103 4.06 15.75 -10.42
CA TYR A 103 4.86 14.74 -11.13
C TYR A 103 4.04 13.95 -12.14
N THR A 104 4.33 14.19 -13.42
CA THR A 104 3.70 13.47 -14.56
C THR A 104 4.68 13.37 -15.73
N PRO A 105 4.91 12.18 -16.33
CA PRO A 105 4.46 10.85 -15.89
C PRO A 105 5.28 10.33 -14.70
N TRP A 106 4.66 9.55 -13.81
CA TRP A 106 5.36 8.94 -12.70
C TRP A 106 6.35 7.87 -13.20
N GLN A 107 7.62 7.99 -12.79
CA GLN A 107 8.66 7.01 -13.05
C GLN A 107 9.22 6.53 -11.72
N VAL A 108 9.05 5.24 -11.43
CA VAL A 108 9.57 4.62 -10.21
C VAL A 108 11.09 4.49 -10.33
N GLN A 109 11.81 4.92 -9.31
CA GLN A 109 13.26 4.81 -9.24
C GLN A 109 13.68 3.42 -8.73
N PRO A 110 14.87 2.93 -9.09
CA PRO A 110 15.42 1.69 -8.53
C PRO A 110 15.49 1.74 -7.01
N ALA A 111 15.22 0.61 -6.35
CA ALA A 111 15.35 0.51 -4.90
C ALA A 111 16.83 0.37 -4.50
N LYS A 112 17.24 1.07 -3.43
CA LYS A 112 18.55 0.88 -2.82
C LYS A 112 18.57 -0.46 -2.08
N ARG A 113 19.38 -1.41 -2.52
CA ARG A 113 19.54 -2.70 -1.84
C ARG A 113 20.53 -2.59 -0.69
N ILE A 114 20.10 -3.02 0.49
CA ILE A 114 20.94 -3.17 1.68
C ILE A 114 20.76 -4.58 2.23
N TYR A 115 21.75 -5.05 3.00
CA TYR A 115 21.70 -6.36 3.64
C TYR A 115 21.63 -6.20 5.15
N ILE A 116 20.66 -6.86 5.77
CA ILE A 116 20.46 -6.83 7.23
C ILE A 116 20.73 -8.23 7.77
N PRO A 117 21.53 -8.39 8.84
CA PRO A 117 21.74 -9.68 9.49
C PRO A 117 20.40 -10.29 9.91
N LYS A 118 20.21 -11.59 9.68
CA LYS A 118 19.10 -12.34 10.29
C LYS A 118 19.39 -12.59 11.77
N ALA A 119 18.36 -13.02 12.50
CA ALA A 119 18.51 -13.34 13.94
C ALA A 119 19.58 -14.41 14.23
N ASP A 120 19.87 -15.26 13.25
CA ASP A 120 20.94 -16.27 13.33
C ASP A 120 22.37 -15.70 13.19
N GLY A 121 22.48 -14.39 12.81
CA GLY A 121 23.76 -13.70 12.58
C GLY A 121 24.61 -14.22 11.40
N LYS A 122 24.20 -15.30 10.74
CA LYS A 122 25.00 -15.99 9.72
C LYS A 122 24.62 -15.61 8.30
N THR A 123 23.33 -15.39 8.03
CA THR A 123 22.84 -15.10 6.69
C THR A 123 22.27 -13.69 6.58
N PRO A 124 22.68 -12.88 5.59
CA PRO A 124 22.11 -11.56 5.38
C PRO A 124 20.73 -11.66 4.71
N ARG A 125 19.81 -10.77 5.10
CA ARG A 125 18.53 -10.58 4.43
C ARG A 125 18.63 -9.38 3.51
N PRO A 126 18.39 -9.51 2.19
CA PRO A 126 18.31 -8.38 1.30
C PRO A 126 17.06 -7.54 1.62
N LEU A 127 17.21 -6.23 1.64
CA LEU A 127 16.12 -5.27 1.82
C LEU A 127 16.21 -4.19 0.75
N GLY A 128 15.16 -4.06 -0.06
CA GLY A 128 15.02 -2.96 -1.01
C GLY A 128 14.45 -1.72 -0.33
N ILE A 129 15.14 -0.57 -0.43
CA ILE A 129 14.71 0.71 0.11
C ILE A 129 14.34 1.64 -1.06
N PRO A 130 13.06 1.81 -1.40
CA PRO A 130 12.63 2.70 -2.47
C PRO A 130 12.88 4.17 -2.12
N ALA A 131 12.92 5.05 -3.12
CA ALA A 131 12.90 6.49 -2.95
C ALA A 131 11.69 6.96 -2.12
N ARG A 132 11.81 8.10 -1.43
CA ARG A 132 10.76 8.59 -0.55
C ARG A 132 9.43 8.79 -1.29
N ALA A 133 9.48 9.39 -2.46
CA ALA A 133 8.31 9.62 -3.31
C ALA A 133 7.66 8.30 -3.75
N ASP A 134 8.45 7.29 -4.09
CA ASP A 134 7.95 5.97 -4.49
C ASP A 134 7.25 5.23 -3.35
N ARG A 135 7.74 5.35 -2.11
CA ARG A 135 7.04 4.81 -0.93
C ARG A 135 5.66 5.44 -0.75
N VAL A 136 5.54 6.75 -1.02
CA VAL A 136 4.24 7.43 -0.97
C VAL A 136 3.34 6.96 -2.11
N ALA A 137 3.86 6.83 -3.34
CA ALA A 137 3.11 6.30 -4.47
C ALA A 137 2.61 4.87 -4.20
N GLN A 138 3.47 4.00 -3.67
CA GLN A 138 3.09 2.65 -3.24
C GLN A 138 1.98 2.69 -2.17
N ALA A 139 2.06 3.60 -1.19
CA ALA A 139 1.02 3.75 -0.18
C ALA A 139 -0.31 4.24 -0.77
N ILE A 140 -0.29 5.16 -1.74
CA ILE A 140 -1.48 5.63 -2.47
C ILE A 140 -2.15 4.46 -3.20
N VAL A 141 -1.38 3.67 -3.95
CA VAL A 141 -1.86 2.51 -4.70
C VAL A 141 -2.39 1.43 -3.76
N LYS A 142 -1.63 1.07 -2.73
CA LYS A 142 -2.07 0.12 -1.69
C LYS A 142 -3.42 0.54 -1.09
N ASN A 143 -3.54 1.81 -0.71
CA ASN A 143 -4.80 2.31 -0.16
C ASN A 143 -5.97 2.19 -1.15
N ALA A 144 -5.72 2.38 -2.43
CA ALA A 144 -6.75 2.31 -3.46
C ALA A 144 -7.18 0.88 -3.78
N LEU A 145 -6.25 -0.07 -3.82
CA LEU A 145 -6.50 -1.46 -4.19
C LEU A 145 -7.00 -2.32 -3.01
N ALA A 146 -6.46 -2.10 -1.81
CA ALA A 146 -6.75 -2.93 -0.65
C ALA A 146 -8.24 -3.20 -0.37
N PRO A 147 -9.19 -2.26 -0.54
CA PRO A 147 -10.59 -2.54 -0.23
C PRO A 147 -11.25 -3.58 -1.13
N SER A 148 -10.89 -3.62 -2.42
CA SER A 148 -11.43 -4.60 -3.36
C SER A 148 -10.83 -5.99 -3.14
N TRP A 149 -9.56 -6.06 -2.74
CA TRP A 149 -8.92 -7.32 -2.37
C TRP A 149 -9.43 -7.84 -1.03
N GLU A 150 -9.58 -6.96 -0.04
CA GLU A 150 -10.13 -7.32 1.27
C GLU A 150 -11.54 -7.93 1.17
N ALA A 151 -12.34 -7.47 0.21
CA ALA A 151 -13.67 -8.01 -0.03
C ALA A 151 -13.68 -9.42 -0.67
N ARG A 152 -12.54 -9.86 -1.20
CA ARG A 152 -12.37 -11.17 -1.86
C ARG A 152 -11.60 -12.19 -1.03
N PHE A 153 -10.80 -11.71 -0.06
CA PHE A 153 -10.01 -12.60 0.78
C PHE A 153 -10.89 -13.48 1.66
N GLU A 154 -10.45 -14.70 1.85
CA GLU A 154 -11.12 -15.65 2.73
C GLU A 154 -11.14 -15.17 4.19
N ALA A 155 -12.19 -15.55 4.91
CA ALA A 155 -12.41 -15.13 6.29
C ALA A 155 -11.27 -15.54 7.22
N ASN A 156 -10.67 -16.70 6.97
CA ASN A 156 -9.63 -17.32 7.82
C ASN A 156 -8.19 -16.98 7.37
N SER A 157 -8.01 -16.04 6.46
CA SER A 157 -6.70 -15.49 6.10
C SER A 157 -6.38 -14.29 6.99
N TYR A 158 -5.23 -14.29 7.67
CA TYR A 158 -4.90 -13.29 8.70
C TYR A 158 -3.70 -12.42 8.33
N GLY A 159 -2.72 -12.96 7.60
CA GLY A 159 -1.47 -12.29 7.31
C GLY A 159 -1.62 -10.97 6.54
N PHE A 160 -0.96 -9.90 7.01
CA PHE A 160 -0.88 -8.58 6.36
C PHE A 160 -2.22 -7.88 6.07
N ARG A 161 -3.32 -8.33 6.67
CA ARG A 161 -4.65 -7.75 6.49
C ARG A 161 -4.95 -6.69 7.56
N PRO A 162 -5.62 -5.58 7.18
CA PRO A 162 -6.02 -4.55 8.14
C PRO A 162 -7.02 -5.08 9.18
N GLY A 163 -6.75 -4.84 10.47
CA GLY A 163 -7.63 -5.27 11.55
C GLY A 163 -7.55 -6.76 11.88
N ARG A 164 -6.56 -7.46 11.36
CA ARG A 164 -6.23 -8.85 11.69
C ARG A 164 -4.85 -8.91 12.35
N ASN A 165 -4.67 -9.82 13.28
CA ASN A 165 -3.41 -10.02 13.99
C ASN A 165 -3.09 -11.51 14.21
N CYS A 166 -1.93 -11.79 14.74
CA CYS A 166 -1.48 -13.16 15.02
C CYS A 166 -2.37 -13.84 16.08
N GLN A 167 -2.83 -13.09 17.07
CA GLN A 167 -3.69 -13.60 18.14
C GLN A 167 -5.04 -14.09 17.58
N ASP A 168 -5.61 -13.39 16.58
CA ASP A 168 -6.85 -13.84 15.92
C ASP A 168 -6.63 -15.19 15.22
N ALA A 169 -5.48 -15.39 14.56
CA ALA A 169 -5.13 -16.64 13.92
C ALA A 169 -4.98 -17.79 14.93
N LEU A 170 -4.29 -17.51 16.04
CA LEU A 170 -4.11 -18.50 17.13
C LEU A 170 -5.44 -18.89 17.77
N ALA A 171 -6.30 -17.91 18.10
CA ALA A 171 -7.61 -18.16 18.66
C ALA A 171 -8.49 -19.02 17.73
N GLN A 172 -8.46 -18.75 16.43
CA GLN A 172 -9.17 -19.55 15.44
C GLN A 172 -8.64 -21.00 15.39
N SER A 173 -7.31 -21.17 15.36
CA SER A 173 -6.69 -22.51 15.36
C SER A 173 -7.04 -23.28 16.61
N GLN A 174 -6.96 -22.66 17.79
CA GLN A 174 -7.32 -23.26 19.06
C GLN A 174 -8.80 -23.69 19.09
N SER A 175 -9.71 -22.83 18.63
CA SER A 175 -11.14 -23.13 18.56
C SER A 175 -11.46 -24.34 17.69
N ARG A 176 -10.70 -24.57 16.63
CA ARG A 176 -10.91 -25.73 15.75
C ARG A 176 -10.34 -27.01 16.35
N LEU A 177 -9.13 -26.95 16.90
CA LEU A 177 -8.47 -28.11 17.51
C LEU A 177 -9.17 -28.60 18.79
N GLN A 178 -9.56 -27.71 19.70
CA GLN A 178 -10.20 -28.06 20.98
C GLN A 178 -11.55 -28.77 20.82
N LYS A 179 -12.30 -28.49 19.76
CA LYS A 179 -13.62 -29.08 19.52
C LYS A 179 -13.58 -30.39 18.74
N GLY A 180 -12.40 -30.96 18.52
CA GLY A 180 -12.22 -32.18 17.72
C GLY A 180 -12.73 -32.09 16.29
N ARG A 181 -12.92 -30.87 15.77
CA ARG A 181 -13.36 -30.64 14.38
C ARG A 181 -12.25 -30.96 13.41
N ASP A 182 -11.04 -30.50 13.72
CA ASP A 182 -9.84 -30.75 12.94
C ASP A 182 -8.84 -31.54 13.80
N THR A 183 -8.38 -32.68 13.30
CA THR A 183 -7.43 -33.56 13.99
C THR A 183 -6.00 -33.43 13.47
N TRP A 184 -5.86 -32.77 12.32
CA TRP A 184 -4.56 -32.56 11.67
C TRP A 184 -4.24 -31.07 11.52
N LEU A 185 -2.97 -30.72 11.76
CA LEU A 185 -2.45 -29.38 11.54
C LEU A 185 -1.26 -29.46 10.60
N LEU A 186 -1.40 -28.88 9.40
CA LEU A 186 -0.29 -28.72 8.47
C LEU A 186 0.45 -27.42 8.80
N LYS A 187 1.74 -27.52 9.18
CA LYS A 187 2.67 -26.40 9.26
C LYS A 187 3.50 -26.35 7.98
N ALA A 188 3.25 -25.37 7.13
CA ALA A 188 3.98 -25.18 5.87
C ALA A 188 4.48 -23.74 5.75
N ASP A 189 5.59 -23.53 5.05
CA ASP A 189 6.14 -22.22 4.71
C ASP A 189 6.66 -22.25 3.26
N ILE A 190 6.58 -21.10 2.57
CA ILE A 190 7.04 -20.97 1.20
C ILE A 190 8.43 -20.36 1.22
N GLN A 191 9.42 -21.11 0.80
CA GLN A 191 10.81 -20.65 0.73
C GLN A 191 10.94 -19.49 -0.28
N GLY A 192 11.42 -18.33 0.18
CA GLY A 192 11.64 -17.17 -0.68
C GLY A 192 10.38 -16.69 -1.40
N ALA A 193 9.21 -16.72 -0.75
CA ALA A 193 7.92 -16.43 -1.38
C ALA A 193 7.94 -15.14 -2.22
N PHE A 194 8.50 -14.05 -1.70
CA PHE A 194 8.52 -12.77 -2.42
C PHE A 194 9.51 -12.74 -3.60
N ASP A 195 10.56 -13.55 -3.56
CA ASP A 195 11.55 -13.63 -4.62
C ASP A 195 11.07 -14.52 -5.79
N HIS A 196 10.11 -15.42 -5.54
CA HIS A 196 9.61 -16.39 -6.52
C HIS A 196 8.20 -16.10 -7.04
N VAL A 197 7.51 -15.07 -6.54
CA VAL A 197 6.19 -14.69 -7.09
C VAL A 197 6.36 -14.09 -8.48
N SER A 198 5.72 -14.71 -9.48
CA SER A 198 5.73 -14.21 -10.86
C SER A 198 5.13 -12.81 -10.95
N HIS A 199 5.89 -11.84 -11.46
CA HIS A 199 5.41 -10.51 -11.77
C HIS A 199 4.23 -10.53 -12.76
N GLU A 200 4.27 -11.45 -13.72
CA GLU A 200 3.21 -11.63 -14.72
C GLU A 200 1.92 -12.11 -14.05
N ALA A 201 2.01 -13.07 -13.13
CA ALA A 201 0.85 -13.54 -12.37
C ALA A 201 0.22 -12.42 -11.53
N ILE A 202 1.03 -11.57 -10.86
CA ILE A 202 0.54 -10.39 -10.13
C ILE A 202 -0.19 -9.44 -11.09
N LEU A 203 0.39 -9.15 -12.25
CA LEU A 203 -0.19 -8.24 -13.23
C LEU A 203 -1.45 -8.81 -13.90
N ALA A 204 -1.50 -10.11 -14.11
CA ALA A 204 -2.69 -10.82 -14.61
C ALA A 204 -3.84 -10.73 -13.59
N ALA A 205 -3.55 -11.00 -12.30
CA ALA A 205 -4.53 -10.89 -11.22
C ALA A 205 -5.08 -9.44 -11.05
N LEU A 206 -4.26 -8.42 -11.30
CA LEU A 206 -4.70 -7.02 -11.31
C LEU A 206 -5.59 -6.69 -12.51
N GLY A 207 -5.45 -7.40 -13.65
CA GLY A 207 -6.19 -7.13 -14.87
C GLY A 207 -6.06 -5.68 -15.32
N HIS A 208 -7.18 -5.06 -15.70
CA HIS A 208 -7.26 -3.64 -16.10
C HIS A 208 -7.56 -2.69 -14.94
N THR A 209 -7.16 -3.04 -13.71
CA THR A 209 -7.39 -2.22 -12.52
C THR A 209 -6.59 -0.91 -12.59
N PRO A 210 -7.20 0.24 -12.24
CA PRO A 210 -6.48 1.51 -12.17
C PRO A 210 -5.29 1.43 -11.21
N GLY A 211 -4.13 1.97 -11.63
CA GLY A 211 -2.86 1.88 -10.88
C GLY A 211 -1.99 0.67 -11.24
N ARG A 212 -2.43 -0.20 -12.15
CA ARG A 212 -1.67 -1.37 -12.62
C ARG A 212 -0.28 -0.98 -13.15
N GLU A 213 -0.17 0.13 -13.88
CA GLU A 213 1.12 0.57 -14.44
C GLU A 213 2.13 0.94 -13.35
N LEU A 214 1.69 1.59 -12.26
CA LEU A 214 2.54 1.89 -11.11
C LEU A 214 3.02 0.61 -10.40
N VAL A 215 2.15 -0.39 -10.29
CA VAL A 215 2.54 -1.70 -9.74
C VAL A 215 3.59 -2.34 -10.65
N LYS A 216 3.38 -2.34 -11.98
CA LYS A 216 4.33 -2.87 -12.96
C LYS A 216 5.71 -2.22 -12.85
N GLN A 217 5.76 -0.89 -12.75
CA GLN A 217 7.02 -0.17 -12.57
C GLN A 217 7.68 -0.50 -11.23
N GLY A 218 6.90 -0.58 -10.15
CA GLY A 218 7.39 -0.97 -8.83
C GLY A 218 8.01 -2.37 -8.80
N LEU A 219 7.39 -3.33 -9.49
CA LEU A 219 7.91 -4.69 -9.63
C LEU A 219 9.22 -4.75 -10.44
N LYS A 220 9.39 -3.86 -11.42
CA LYS A 220 10.63 -3.76 -12.21
C LYS A 220 11.76 -3.05 -11.47
N ALA A 221 11.44 -2.19 -10.53
CA ALA A 221 12.41 -1.41 -9.77
C ALA A 221 13.10 -2.21 -8.64
N GLY A 222 12.71 -3.43 -8.40
CA GLY A 222 13.28 -4.38 -7.45
C GLY A 222 12.60 -4.39 -6.13
#